data_e7026a4ff2643fe1cea89cdce98b2917
#
_entry.id   e7026a4ff2643fe1cea89cdce98b2917
#
_cell.length_a   1.000
_cell.length_b   1.000
_cell.length_c   1.000
_cell.angle_alpha   90.00
_cell.angle_beta   90.00
_cell.angle_gamma   90.00
#
_symmetry.space_group_name_H-M   'P 1'
#
loop_
_entity.id
_entity.type
_entity.pdbx_description
1 polymer ?
#
loop_
_entity_poly.entity_id
_entity_poly.type
_entity_poly.pdbx_seq_one_letter_code
_entity_poly.pdbx_strand_id
1 'polypeptide(L)'
;MIIDELRPKYRLKVLLKVANIKKSTYEYYKSKKHIEYTKKKNKEEQELIKKITSIYYKNHCRYGYIRVNLELNKEIHINQKRTQKLMQKYGLKGFQGKTSKFHTYRGDNGNNKDNLLLDTVTDSNTNKTKYIRNFSANKPNMKWATDVSEFRIASGKIYLSPILDMYDGSIISYDISTKANYDQTKRMLGKVFRKHKDLDGLILQSDQGWQYQLAHYQNELKKHNIRQSFSRKGNCMDNSLMENFFGIMKKEMFYGNEKKFKTLEELKAAMIKYINYYNRKRINKKRKGLSPLEYRHQYFSLVNEN
;
A
#
# COMPACT_ATOMS: atom_id res chain seq x y z
N MET A 1 -14.52 5.05 42.25
CA MET A 1 -14.18 6.51 42.09
C MET A 1 -13.40 6.95 43.30
N ILE A 2 -12.41 7.81 43.17
CA ILE A 2 -11.61 8.37 44.28
C ILE A 2 -12.53 8.91 45.40
N ILE A 3 -13.67 9.52 45.01
CA ILE A 3 -14.68 10.02 46.00
C ILE A 3 -15.17 8.89 46.89
N ASP A 4 -15.38 7.70 46.41
CA ASP A 4 -15.86 6.56 47.21
C ASP A 4 -14.82 6.06 48.21
N GLU A 5 -13.56 6.08 47.81
CA GLU A 5 -12.42 5.70 48.64
C GLU A 5 -12.21 6.68 49.80
N LEU A 6 -12.53 7.96 49.58
CA LEU A 6 -12.38 9.03 50.56
C LEU A 6 -13.61 9.21 51.43
N ARG A 7 -14.78 8.66 51.05
CA ARG A 7 -16.05 8.79 51.84
C ARG A 7 -15.96 8.37 53.31
N PRO A 8 -15.20 7.36 53.71
CA PRO A 8 -15.04 7.02 55.11
C PRO A 8 -14.39 8.14 55.97
N LYS A 9 -13.56 8.97 55.32
CA LYS A 9 -12.79 10.03 56.01
C LYS A 9 -13.42 11.41 55.90
N TYR A 10 -14.21 11.68 54.83
CA TYR A 10 -14.71 13.03 54.53
C TYR A 10 -16.18 13.02 54.11
N ARG A 11 -16.90 14.09 54.46
CA ARG A 11 -18.32 14.26 54.09
C ARG A 11 -18.47 14.37 52.57
N LEU A 12 -19.46 13.70 52.01
CA LEU A 12 -19.71 13.67 50.55
C LEU A 12 -19.81 15.08 49.94
N LYS A 13 -20.50 16.01 50.62
CA LYS A 13 -20.66 17.39 50.15
C LYS A 13 -19.31 18.11 49.92
N VAL A 14 -18.34 17.85 50.79
CA VAL A 14 -16.99 18.44 50.70
C VAL A 14 -16.24 17.83 49.52
N LEU A 15 -16.27 16.48 49.38
CA LEU A 15 -15.61 15.76 48.28
C LEU A 15 -16.16 16.16 46.91
N LEU A 16 -17.48 16.32 46.80
CA LEU A 16 -18.13 16.77 45.57
C LEU A 16 -17.76 18.21 45.20
N LYS A 17 -17.66 19.09 46.21
CA LYS A 17 -17.22 20.48 46.00
C LYS A 17 -15.77 20.54 45.50
N VAL A 18 -14.86 19.81 46.14
CA VAL A 18 -13.46 19.74 45.75
C VAL A 18 -13.29 19.14 44.37
N ALA A 19 -14.03 18.07 44.05
CA ALA A 19 -13.99 17.43 42.74
C ALA A 19 -14.73 18.22 41.63
N ASN A 20 -15.42 19.30 41.97
CA ASN A 20 -16.28 20.10 41.09
C ASN A 20 -17.32 19.23 40.33
N ILE A 21 -17.97 18.31 41.09
CA ILE A 21 -18.97 17.37 40.52
C ILE A 21 -20.32 17.67 41.23
N LYS A 22 -21.39 17.78 40.41
CA LYS A 22 -22.77 17.90 40.93
C LYS A 22 -23.20 16.58 41.58
N LYS A 23 -24.00 16.67 42.67
CA LYS A 23 -24.53 15.49 43.36
C LYS A 23 -25.32 14.58 42.43
N SER A 24 -26.15 15.14 41.54
CA SER A 24 -26.90 14.38 40.53
C SER A 24 -25.99 13.58 39.58
N THR A 25 -24.85 14.17 39.16
CA THR A 25 -23.86 13.48 38.31
C THR A 25 -23.22 12.32 39.08
N TYR A 26 -22.87 12.52 40.35
CA TYR A 26 -22.32 11.44 41.18
C TYR A 26 -23.33 10.29 41.37
N GLU A 27 -24.60 10.60 41.69
CA GLU A 27 -25.67 9.61 41.84
C GLU A 27 -25.96 8.87 40.53
N TYR A 28 -25.93 9.59 39.40
CA TYR A 28 -26.05 8.97 38.08
C TYR A 28 -24.98 7.88 37.85
N TYR A 29 -23.71 8.18 38.10
CA TYR A 29 -22.62 7.20 37.95
C TYR A 29 -22.75 6.00 38.89
N LYS A 30 -23.43 6.16 40.02
CA LYS A 30 -23.72 5.10 40.99
C LYS A 30 -24.99 4.31 40.69
N SER A 31 -25.81 4.79 39.78
CA SER A 31 -27.07 4.12 39.47
C SER A 31 -26.83 2.74 38.85
N LYS A 32 -27.67 1.77 39.22
CA LYS A 32 -27.64 0.41 38.62
C LYS A 32 -27.67 0.48 37.11
N LYS A 33 -28.53 1.34 36.56
CA LYS A 33 -28.68 1.57 35.12
C LYS A 33 -27.36 1.97 34.43
N HIS A 34 -26.60 2.90 35.06
CA HIS A 34 -25.31 3.33 34.50
C HIS A 34 -24.24 2.24 34.65
N ILE A 35 -24.23 1.52 35.76
CA ILE A 35 -23.29 0.40 35.96
C ILE A 35 -23.52 -0.72 34.94
N GLU A 36 -24.77 -1.11 34.71
CA GLU A 36 -25.14 -2.12 33.71
C GLU A 36 -24.80 -1.66 32.30
N TYR A 37 -25.12 -0.41 31.96
CA TYR A 37 -24.74 0.19 30.67
C TYR A 37 -23.22 0.15 30.45
N THR A 38 -22.45 0.52 31.47
CA THR A 38 -20.98 0.50 31.39
C THR A 38 -20.43 -0.90 31.26
N LYS A 39 -20.99 -1.88 32.00
CA LYS A 39 -20.61 -3.30 31.88
C LYS A 39 -20.88 -3.83 30.45
N LYS A 40 -22.08 -3.54 29.92
CA LYS A 40 -22.45 -3.94 28.54
C LYS A 40 -21.49 -3.33 27.52
N LYS A 41 -21.24 -2.02 27.60
CA LYS A 41 -20.32 -1.29 26.73
C LYS A 41 -18.89 -1.84 26.79
N ASN A 42 -18.40 -2.17 27.99
CA ASN A 42 -17.08 -2.77 28.15
C ASN A 42 -17.00 -4.17 27.53
N LYS A 43 -18.05 -4.97 27.66
CA LYS A 43 -18.13 -6.30 27.02
C LYS A 43 -18.09 -6.18 25.49
N GLU A 44 -18.89 -5.30 24.90
CA GLU A 44 -18.88 -5.01 23.47
C GLU A 44 -17.51 -4.53 22.99
N GLU A 45 -16.83 -3.67 23.77
CA GLU A 45 -15.49 -3.21 23.46
C GLU A 45 -14.48 -4.37 23.46
N GLN A 46 -14.57 -5.28 24.45
CA GLN A 46 -13.69 -6.45 24.52
C GLN A 46 -13.90 -7.43 23.35
N GLU A 47 -15.12 -7.63 22.93
CA GLU A 47 -15.43 -8.47 21.75
C GLU A 47 -14.87 -7.83 20.48
N LEU A 48 -15.03 -6.51 20.33
CA LEU A 48 -14.54 -5.77 19.19
C LEU A 48 -13.01 -5.74 19.13
N ILE A 49 -12.33 -5.54 20.27
CA ILE A 49 -10.86 -5.55 20.29
C ILE A 49 -10.30 -6.93 19.97
N LYS A 50 -10.96 -8.03 20.37
CA LYS A 50 -10.56 -9.38 19.97
C LYS A 50 -10.57 -9.54 18.44
N LYS A 51 -11.63 -9.06 17.76
CA LYS A 51 -11.71 -9.09 16.29
C LYS A 51 -10.61 -8.22 15.65
N ILE A 52 -10.42 -7.00 16.14
CA ILE A 52 -9.37 -6.08 15.66
C ILE A 52 -7.99 -6.74 15.78
N THR A 53 -7.69 -7.32 16.93
CA THR A 53 -6.43 -8.01 17.24
C THR A 53 -6.20 -9.21 16.32
N SER A 54 -7.23 -10.02 16.08
CA SER A 54 -7.19 -11.15 15.15
C SER A 54 -6.83 -10.69 13.73
N ILE A 55 -7.52 -9.67 13.20
CA ILE A 55 -7.25 -9.11 11.87
C ILE A 55 -5.82 -8.56 11.80
N TYR A 56 -5.39 -7.84 12.84
CA TYR A 56 -4.07 -7.22 12.91
C TYR A 56 -2.93 -8.26 12.84
N TYR A 57 -2.99 -9.31 13.66
CA TYR A 57 -1.96 -10.36 13.66
C TYR A 57 -2.03 -11.27 12.44
N LYS A 58 -3.22 -11.61 11.95
CA LYS A 58 -3.41 -12.36 10.69
C LYS A 58 -2.71 -11.68 9.51
N ASN A 59 -2.61 -10.35 9.54
CA ASN A 59 -1.93 -9.54 8.52
C ASN A 59 -0.50 -9.14 8.92
N HIS A 60 0.14 -9.89 9.82
CA HIS A 60 1.52 -9.68 10.25
C HIS A 60 1.80 -8.25 10.75
N CYS A 61 0.87 -7.67 11.49
CA CYS A 61 0.94 -6.29 12.01
C CYS A 61 1.07 -5.19 10.94
N ARG A 62 0.83 -5.51 9.66
CA ARG A 62 1.00 -4.56 8.54
C ARG A 62 -0.19 -3.62 8.35
N TYR A 63 -1.36 -3.98 8.92
CA TYR A 63 -2.57 -3.18 8.75
C TYR A 63 -2.67 -2.09 9.81
N GLY A 64 -2.75 -0.82 9.35
CA GLY A 64 -3.23 0.28 10.18
C GLY A 64 -4.76 0.31 10.23
N TYR A 65 -5.31 1.21 11.04
CA TYR A 65 -6.74 1.29 11.33
C TYR A 65 -7.66 1.34 10.08
N ILE A 66 -7.22 1.95 8.98
CA ILE A 66 -8.02 2.01 7.75
C ILE A 66 -8.28 0.62 7.18
N ARG A 67 -7.24 -0.22 7.06
CA ARG A 67 -7.36 -1.56 6.52
C ARG A 67 -8.06 -2.51 7.50
N VAL A 68 -7.78 -2.37 8.80
CA VAL A 68 -8.48 -3.12 9.84
C VAL A 68 -9.97 -2.79 9.81
N ASN A 69 -10.34 -1.52 9.66
CA ASN A 69 -11.73 -1.11 9.54
C ASN A 69 -12.41 -1.66 8.27
N LEU A 70 -11.70 -1.69 7.13
CA LEU A 70 -12.23 -2.28 5.89
C LEU A 70 -12.50 -3.78 6.05
N GLU A 71 -11.64 -4.53 6.74
CA GLU A 71 -11.87 -5.94 7.04
C GLU A 71 -13.04 -6.13 8.02
N LEU A 72 -13.12 -5.33 9.10
CA LEU A 72 -14.22 -5.38 10.05
C LEU A 72 -15.58 -5.13 9.39
N ASN A 73 -15.64 -4.16 8.46
CA ASN A 73 -16.88 -3.79 7.79
C ASN A 73 -17.40 -4.85 6.79
N LYS A 74 -16.64 -5.92 6.56
CA LYS A 74 -17.16 -7.12 5.86
C LYS A 74 -18.13 -7.92 6.72
N GLU A 75 -18.01 -7.84 8.05
CA GLU A 75 -18.81 -8.59 9.01
C GLU A 75 -19.72 -7.70 9.87
N ILE A 76 -19.21 -6.55 10.31
CA ILE A 76 -19.89 -5.63 11.23
C ILE A 76 -19.69 -4.19 10.80
N HIS A 77 -20.78 -3.41 10.74
CA HIS A 77 -20.65 -1.99 10.41
C HIS A 77 -20.08 -1.20 11.60
N ILE A 78 -18.88 -0.64 11.42
CA ILE A 78 -18.19 0.15 12.44
C ILE A 78 -17.54 1.42 11.85
N ASN A 79 -17.72 2.54 12.55
CA ASN A 79 -17.10 3.80 12.14
C ASN A 79 -15.56 3.72 12.24
N GLN A 80 -14.88 4.22 11.22
CA GLN A 80 -13.42 4.26 11.12
C GLN A 80 -12.76 4.96 12.32
N LYS A 81 -13.36 6.05 12.83
CA LYS A 81 -12.86 6.76 14.03
C LYS A 81 -12.89 5.87 15.28
N ARG A 82 -13.91 5.00 15.43
CA ARG A 82 -14.01 4.06 16.56
C ARG A 82 -12.90 3.02 16.49
N THR A 83 -12.66 2.45 15.30
CA THR A 83 -11.54 1.52 15.06
C THR A 83 -10.20 2.17 15.37
N GLN A 84 -9.97 3.40 14.92
CA GLN A 84 -8.75 4.15 15.19
C GLN A 84 -8.51 4.35 16.69
N LYS A 85 -9.53 4.82 17.44
CA LYS A 85 -9.43 5.05 18.89
C LYS A 85 -9.12 3.76 19.64
N LEU A 86 -9.76 2.63 19.26
CA LEU A 86 -9.51 1.35 19.89
C LEU A 86 -8.08 0.87 19.61
N MET A 87 -7.64 0.91 18.37
CA MET A 87 -6.27 0.53 18.03
C MET A 87 -5.23 1.40 18.77
N GLN A 88 -5.47 2.69 18.89
CA GLN A 88 -4.62 3.59 19.69
C GLN A 88 -4.61 3.21 21.17
N LYS A 89 -5.80 2.99 21.77
CA LYS A 89 -5.96 2.62 23.19
C LYS A 89 -5.21 1.33 23.54
N TYR A 90 -5.17 0.36 22.61
CA TYR A 90 -4.51 -0.93 22.81
C TYR A 90 -3.11 -1.01 22.16
N GLY A 91 -2.53 0.11 21.75
CA GLY A 91 -1.16 0.18 21.22
C GLY A 91 -0.96 -0.51 19.86
N LEU A 92 -2.01 -0.82 19.12
CA LEU A 92 -1.95 -1.49 17.82
C LEU A 92 -1.63 -0.47 16.73
N LYS A 93 -0.39 -0.46 16.27
CA LYS A 93 0.07 0.42 15.18
C LYS A 93 0.45 -0.44 13.98
N GLY A 94 -0.05 -0.08 12.78
CA GLY A 94 0.42 -0.71 11.55
C GLY A 94 1.94 -0.58 11.42
N PHE A 95 2.60 -1.66 11.03
CA PHE A 95 4.04 -1.68 10.89
C PHE A 95 4.51 -0.58 9.92
N GLN A 96 5.35 0.30 10.40
CA GLN A 96 6.04 1.33 9.64
C GLN A 96 7.53 1.09 9.82
N GLY A 97 8.14 0.39 8.86
CA GLY A 97 9.60 0.25 8.81
C GLY A 97 10.27 1.63 8.70
N LYS A 98 11.55 1.68 9.04
CA LYS A 98 12.37 2.90 8.90
C LYS A 98 12.27 3.41 7.47
N THR A 99 12.06 4.72 7.29
CA THR A 99 12.12 5.36 5.98
C THR A 99 13.56 5.71 5.67
N SER A 100 14.12 5.21 4.55
CA SER A 100 15.34 5.79 4.01
C SER A 100 15.02 7.12 3.32
N LYS A 101 15.93 8.10 3.41
CA LYS A 101 15.82 9.32 2.60
C LYS A 101 16.02 8.94 1.13
N PHE A 102 15.05 9.26 0.29
CA PHE A 102 15.21 9.14 -1.16
C PHE A 102 16.14 10.25 -1.64
N HIS A 103 17.16 9.90 -2.39
CA HIS A 103 17.96 10.84 -3.16
C HIS A 103 17.45 10.84 -4.60
N THR A 104 16.76 11.90 -4.98
CA THR A 104 16.36 12.12 -6.38
C THR A 104 17.56 12.69 -7.12
N TYR A 105 18.06 12.01 -8.13
CA TYR A 105 19.07 12.55 -9.03
C TYR A 105 18.40 13.55 -9.96
N ARG A 106 18.80 14.83 -9.89
CA ARG A 106 18.45 15.86 -10.87
C ARG A 106 19.47 15.78 -12.00
N GLY A 107 19.16 15.04 -13.05
CA GLY A 107 19.98 15.00 -14.24
C GLY A 107 19.58 16.08 -15.25
N ASP A 108 20.54 16.51 -16.08
CA ASP A 108 20.34 17.49 -17.15
C ASP A 108 19.32 17.04 -18.20
N ASN A 109 18.68 18.03 -18.86
CA ASN A 109 17.66 17.86 -19.89
C ASN A 109 18.26 17.30 -21.20
N GLY A 110 18.67 16.03 -21.19
CA GLY A 110 19.05 15.34 -22.43
C GLY A 110 17.82 14.71 -23.08
N ASN A 111 17.82 14.60 -24.41
CA ASN A 111 16.82 14.12 -25.36
C ASN A 111 15.51 13.62 -24.73
N ASN A 112 14.45 14.42 -24.87
CA ASN A 112 13.12 14.10 -24.40
C ASN A 112 12.61 12.86 -25.16
N LYS A 113 12.61 11.72 -24.49
CA LYS A 113 11.84 10.55 -24.93
C LYS A 113 10.39 10.77 -24.52
N ASP A 114 9.46 10.35 -25.39
CA ASP A 114 8.05 10.63 -25.20
C ASP A 114 7.49 9.98 -23.93
N ASN A 115 6.84 10.81 -23.12
CA ASN A 115 6.04 10.34 -21.99
C ASN A 115 4.57 10.32 -22.38
N LEU A 116 4.08 9.14 -22.76
CA LEU A 116 2.71 8.91 -23.21
C LEU A 116 1.66 8.97 -22.09
N LEU A 117 2.10 9.16 -20.85
CA LEU A 117 1.24 9.31 -19.68
C LEU A 117 1.11 10.77 -19.21
N LEU A 118 1.57 11.72 -20.02
CA LEU A 118 1.43 13.15 -19.73
C LEU A 118 0.40 13.78 -20.65
N ASP A 119 -0.64 14.33 -20.03
CA ASP A 119 -1.54 15.28 -20.67
C ASP A 119 -0.98 16.69 -20.46
N THR A 120 -1.04 17.53 -21.49
CA THR A 120 -0.62 18.93 -21.42
C THR A 120 -1.83 19.83 -21.40
N VAL A 121 -1.88 20.74 -20.43
CA VAL A 121 -2.90 21.79 -20.36
C VAL A 121 -2.17 23.13 -20.41
N THR A 122 -2.39 23.89 -21.47
CA THR A 122 -1.84 25.26 -21.59
C THR A 122 -2.89 26.24 -21.10
N ASP A 123 -2.53 27.03 -20.10
CA ASP A 123 -3.37 28.13 -19.60
C ASP A 123 -3.33 29.25 -20.63
N SER A 124 -4.47 29.55 -21.26
CA SER A 124 -4.61 30.56 -22.29
C SER A 124 -4.27 31.99 -21.82
N ASN A 125 -4.36 32.28 -20.53
CA ASN A 125 -4.10 33.59 -19.96
C ASN A 125 -2.62 33.82 -19.64
N THR A 126 -1.90 32.74 -19.30
CA THR A 126 -0.50 32.83 -18.84
C THR A 126 0.51 32.19 -19.79
N ASN A 127 0.05 31.53 -20.85
CA ASN A 127 0.85 30.69 -21.76
C ASN A 127 1.73 29.65 -21.05
N LYS A 128 1.39 29.31 -19.79
CA LYS A 128 2.12 28.29 -19.02
C LYS A 128 1.56 26.91 -19.29
N THR A 129 2.39 26.02 -19.76
CA THR A 129 2.04 24.60 -19.94
C THR A 129 2.18 23.85 -18.62
N LYS A 130 1.06 23.25 -18.16
CA LYS A 130 1.02 22.35 -17.01
C LYS A 130 0.95 20.92 -17.49
N TYR A 131 1.82 20.07 -16.96
CA TYR A 131 1.82 18.62 -17.22
C TYR A 131 0.98 17.91 -16.18
N ILE A 132 -0.04 17.18 -16.64
CA ILE A 132 -0.90 16.35 -15.79
C ILE A 132 -0.57 14.88 -16.06
N ARG A 133 -0.26 14.11 -15.01
CA ARG A 133 0.03 12.67 -15.13
C ARG A 133 -1.25 11.88 -15.18
N ASN A 134 -1.42 11.09 -16.21
CA ASN A 134 -2.59 10.25 -16.42
C ASN A 134 -2.24 8.76 -16.26
N PHE A 135 -2.24 8.29 -15.02
CA PHE A 135 -2.07 6.87 -14.69
C PHE A 135 -3.37 6.08 -14.69
N SER A 136 -4.50 6.71 -15.01
CA SER A 136 -5.80 6.04 -15.04
C SER A 136 -5.86 5.03 -16.18
N ALA A 137 -6.37 3.85 -15.88
CA ALA A 137 -6.71 2.80 -16.85
C ALA A 137 -8.13 2.33 -16.56
N ASN A 138 -8.92 2.10 -17.61
CA ASN A 138 -10.33 1.70 -17.49
C ASN A 138 -10.49 0.18 -17.41
N LYS A 139 -9.48 -0.56 -17.86
CA LYS A 139 -9.44 -2.03 -17.84
C LYS A 139 -8.03 -2.55 -17.58
N PRO A 140 -7.89 -3.80 -17.14
CA PRO A 140 -6.58 -4.45 -17.04
C PRO A 140 -5.83 -4.45 -18.40
N ASN A 141 -4.50 -4.42 -18.32
CA ASN A 141 -3.60 -4.51 -19.48
C ASN A 141 -3.66 -3.32 -20.47
N MET A 142 -4.10 -2.13 -20.02
CA MET A 142 -4.00 -0.91 -20.84
C MET A 142 -2.68 -0.15 -20.61
N LYS A 143 -2.27 -0.06 -19.35
CA LYS A 143 -1.08 0.70 -18.94
C LYS A 143 -0.34 -0.10 -17.88
N TRP A 144 0.93 -0.35 -18.14
CA TRP A 144 1.84 -1.01 -17.20
C TRP A 144 2.97 -0.07 -16.80
N ALA A 145 3.55 -0.32 -15.63
CA ALA A 145 4.77 0.32 -15.19
C ALA A 145 5.83 -0.72 -14.85
N THR A 146 7.09 -0.41 -15.11
CA THR A 146 8.23 -1.24 -14.74
C THR A 146 9.37 -0.38 -14.21
N ASP A 147 10.20 -0.97 -13.37
CA ASP A 147 11.41 -0.38 -12.81
C ASP A 147 12.27 -1.48 -12.18
N VAL A 148 13.51 -1.17 -11.78
CA VAL A 148 14.39 -2.11 -11.09
C VAL A 148 14.78 -1.54 -9.73
N SER A 149 14.65 -2.35 -8.68
CA SER A 149 15.08 -1.95 -7.34
C SER A 149 16.08 -2.92 -6.74
N GLU A 150 17.15 -2.38 -6.16
CA GLU A 150 18.16 -3.12 -5.41
C GLU A 150 17.71 -3.39 -3.96
N PHE A 151 18.02 -4.60 -3.48
CA PHE A 151 17.91 -5.03 -2.10
C PHE A 151 19.25 -5.59 -1.66
N ARG A 152 19.84 -5.02 -0.63
CA ARG A 152 21.18 -5.35 -0.14
C ARG A 152 21.12 -5.90 1.28
N ILE A 153 21.75 -7.04 1.51
CA ILE A 153 22.00 -7.65 2.83
C ILE A 153 23.49 -7.90 3.01
N ALA A 154 23.90 -8.41 4.16
CA ALA A 154 25.33 -8.64 4.44
C ALA A 154 25.99 -9.62 3.45
N SER A 155 25.27 -10.64 2.97
CA SER A 155 25.77 -11.65 2.02
C SER A 155 25.77 -11.19 0.55
N GLY A 156 25.31 -9.97 0.24
CA GLY A 156 25.32 -9.45 -1.12
C GLY A 156 24.05 -8.65 -1.48
N LYS A 157 23.74 -8.62 -2.77
CA LYS A 157 22.61 -7.87 -3.29
C LYS A 157 21.84 -8.62 -4.37
N ILE A 158 20.54 -8.37 -4.42
CA ILE A 158 19.67 -8.84 -5.48
C ILE A 158 18.80 -7.71 -6.01
N TYR A 159 18.36 -7.84 -7.23
CA TYR A 159 17.55 -6.87 -7.96
C TYR A 159 16.19 -7.48 -8.27
N LEU A 160 15.13 -6.71 -8.04
CA LEU A 160 13.77 -7.03 -8.42
C LEU A 160 13.36 -6.16 -9.59
N SER A 161 12.95 -6.79 -10.69
CA SER A 161 12.35 -6.13 -11.86
C SER A 161 10.92 -6.61 -12.05
N PRO A 162 9.91 -5.87 -11.58
CA PRO A 162 8.50 -6.22 -11.73
C PRO A 162 7.83 -5.44 -12.86
N ILE A 163 6.69 -5.94 -13.32
CA ILE A 163 5.69 -5.20 -14.10
C ILE A 163 4.43 -5.04 -13.24
N LEU A 164 3.98 -3.81 -13.07
CA LEU A 164 2.78 -3.44 -12.35
C LEU A 164 1.70 -2.98 -13.34
N ASP A 165 0.50 -3.54 -13.25
CA ASP A 165 -0.65 -3.05 -13.99
C ASP A 165 -1.26 -1.82 -13.29
N MET A 166 -1.43 -0.72 -14.02
CA MET A 166 -1.91 0.54 -13.44
C MET A 166 -3.40 0.50 -13.09
N TYR A 167 -4.19 -0.40 -13.70
CA TYR A 167 -5.61 -0.55 -13.42
C TYR A 167 -5.87 -1.03 -11.99
N ASP A 168 -5.27 -2.14 -11.60
CA ASP A 168 -5.51 -2.79 -10.32
C ASP A 168 -4.31 -2.77 -9.37
N GLY A 169 -3.14 -2.36 -9.86
CA GLY A 169 -1.88 -2.31 -9.12
C GLY A 169 -1.28 -3.68 -8.85
N SER A 170 -1.71 -4.75 -9.55
CA SER A 170 -1.11 -6.08 -9.43
C SER A 170 0.27 -6.14 -10.05
N ILE A 171 1.16 -6.93 -9.45
CA ILE A 171 2.42 -7.34 -10.06
C ILE A 171 2.12 -8.54 -10.96
N ILE A 172 2.06 -8.30 -12.27
CA ILE A 172 1.66 -9.30 -13.26
C ILE A 172 2.81 -10.18 -13.72
N SER A 173 4.04 -9.65 -13.65
CA SER A 173 5.28 -10.38 -13.91
C SER A 173 6.40 -9.80 -13.07
N TYR A 174 7.42 -10.59 -12.78
CA TYR A 174 8.66 -10.12 -12.17
C TYR A 174 9.82 -11.10 -12.42
N ASP A 175 11.04 -10.58 -12.28
CA ASP A 175 12.26 -11.39 -12.20
C ASP A 175 13.14 -10.91 -11.06
N ILE A 176 13.81 -11.87 -10.39
CA ILE A 176 14.73 -11.60 -9.27
C ILE A 176 16.09 -12.16 -9.66
N SER A 177 17.12 -11.30 -9.68
CA SER A 177 18.46 -11.65 -10.17
C SER A 177 19.53 -11.02 -9.29
N THR A 178 20.72 -11.62 -9.25
CA THR A 178 21.91 -11.03 -8.64
C THR A 178 22.59 -9.98 -9.51
N LYS A 179 22.16 -9.86 -10.79
CA LYS A 179 22.67 -8.87 -11.74
C LYS A 179 21.50 -8.09 -12.32
N ALA A 180 21.59 -6.75 -12.32
CA ALA A 180 20.65 -5.87 -13.02
C ALA A 180 21.15 -5.74 -14.47
N ASN A 181 20.74 -6.65 -15.34
CA ASN A 181 21.14 -6.68 -16.75
C ASN A 181 19.93 -6.91 -17.66
N TYR A 182 20.17 -6.87 -18.97
CA TYR A 182 19.11 -7.12 -19.97
C TYR A 182 18.46 -8.50 -19.81
N ASP A 183 19.21 -9.54 -19.46
CA ASP A 183 18.65 -10.87 -19.28
C ASP A 183 17.56 -10.93 -18.20
N GLN A 184 17.70 -10.11 -17.16
CA GLN A 184 16.66 -9.97 -16.13
C GLN A 184 15.37 -9.42 -16.72
N THR A 185 15.43 -8.31 -17.46
CA THR A 185 14.26 -7.71 -18.11
C THR A 185 13.68 -8.62 -19.19
N LYS A 186 14.51 -9.31 -19.97
CA LYS A 186 14.11 -10.30 -20.97
C LYS A 186 13.31 -11.46 -20.34
N ARG A 187 13.81 -12.04 -19.23
CA ARG A 187 13.08 -13.10 -18.51
C ARG A 187 11.75 -12.60 -17.95
N MET A 188 11.71 -11.38 -17.42
CA MET A 188 10.49 -10.75 -16.92
C MET A 188 9.45 -10.57 -18.04
N LEU A 189 9.84 -10.00 -19.20
CA LEU A 189 8.98 -9.85 -20.37
C LEU A 189 8.51 -11.21 -20.93
N GLY A 190 9.41 -12.17 -21.05
CA GLY A 190 9.04 -13.51 -21.53
C GLY A 190 8.01 -14.22 -20.64
N LYS A 191 8.02 -13.96 -19.33
CA LYS A 191 6.99 -14.47 -18.41
C LYS A 191 5.62 -13.85 -18.67
N VAL A 192 5.56 -12.52 -18.90
CA VAL A 192 4.29 -11.83 -19.12
C VAL A 192 3.71 -12.12 -20.50
N PHE A 193 4.52 -12.20 -21.55
CA PHE A 193 4.07 -12.48 -22.92
C PHE A 193 3.55 -13.91 -23.10
N ARG A 194 4.01 -14.85 -22.27
CA ARG A 194 3.41 -16.21 -22.24
C ARG A 194 1.99 -16.20 -21.67
N LYS A 195 1.69 -15.31 -20.73
CA LYS A 195 0.39 -15.24 -20.04
C LYS A 195 -0.62 -14.35 -20.75
N HIS A 196 -0.16 -13.27 -21.36
CA HIS A 196 -0.99 -12.25 -21.98
C HIS A 196 -0.65 -12.19 -23.47
N LYS A 197 -1.62 -12.55 -24.32
CA LYS A 197 -1.44 -12.64 -25.77
C LYS A 197 -1.90 -11.39 -26.49
N ASP A 198 -2.98 -10.78 -25.99
CA ASP A 198 -3.52 -9.54 -26.52
C ASP A 198 -3.02 -8.35 -25.70
N LEU A 199 -2.01 -7.66 -26.25
CA LEU A 199 -1.35 -6.50 -25.65
C LEU A 199 -1.31 -5.31 -26.62
N ASP A 200 -2.15 -5.36 -27.66
CA ASP A 200 -2.18 -4.33 -28.69
C ASP A 200 -2.49 -2.95 -28.09
N GLY A 201 -1.66 -1.96 -28.41
CA GLY A 201 -1.80 -0.60 -27.95
C GLY A 201 -1.48 -0.36 -26.45
N LEU A 202 -1.10 -1.40 -25.69
CA LEU A 202 -0.69 -1.26 -24.30
C LEU A 202 0.47 -0.27 -24.17
N ILE A 203 0.41 0.59 -23.16
CA ILE A 203 1.52 1.51 -22.83
C ILE A 203 2.35 0.91 -21.70
N LEU A 204 3.65 0.72 -21.91
CA LEU A 204 4.59 0.30 -20.87
C LEU A 204 5.49 1.49 -20.48
N GLN A 205 5.25 2.01 -19.30
CA GLN A 205 6.02 3.10 -18.69
C GLN A 205 7.25 2.58 -17.97
N SER A 206 8.40 3.21 -18.20
CA SER A 206 9.64 2.99 -17.45
C SER A 206 10.35 4.30 -17.15
N ASP A 207 11.37 4.25 -16.30
CA ASP A 207 12.38 5.30 -16.27
C ASP A 207 13.28 5.25 -17.53
N GLN A 208 14.29 6.12 -17.59
CA GLN A 208 15.25 6.13 -18.70
C GLN A 208 16.46 5.21 -18.44
N GLY A 209 16.30 4.17 -17.64
CA GLY A 209 17.34 3.17 -17.40
C GLY A 209 17.88 2.56 -18.70
N TRP A 210 19.18 2.31 -18.76
CA TRP A 210 19.87 1.83 -19.98
C TRP A 210 19.25 0.54 -20.53
N GLN A 211 18.77 -0.36 -19.66
CA GLN A 211 18.15 -1.63 -20.05
C GLN A 211 16.88 -1.45 -20.91
N TYR A 212 16.14 -0.36 -20.70
CA TYR A 212 14.91 -0.02 -21.43
C TYR A 212 15.19 0.71 -22.75
N GLN A 213 16.43 1.16 -22.95
CA GLN A 213 16.87 1.88 -24.15
C GLN A 213 17.51 0.95 -25.19
N LEU A 214 17.77 -0.30 -24.84
CA LEU A 214 18.35 -1.28 -25.73
C LEU A 214 17.42 -1.61 -26.90
N ALA A 215 17.98 -1.66 -28.11
CA ALA A 215 17.22 -2.00 -29.34
C ALA A 215 16.49 -3.35 -29.19
N HIS A 216 17.13 -4.35 -28.61
CA HIS A 216 16.50 -5.65 -28.34
C HIS A 216 15.26 -5.56 -27.46
N TYR A 217 15.29 -4.74 -26.40
CA TYR A 217 14.14 -4.50 -25.54
C TYR A 217 13.01 -3.82 -26.31
N GLN A 218 13.33 -2.76 -27.06
CA GLN A 218 12.34 -2.01 -27.84
C GLN A 218 11.72 -2.85 -28.95
N ASN A 219 12.53 -3.67 -29.65
CA ASN A 219 12.05 -4.58 -30.67
C ASN A 219 11.13 -5.66 -30.11
N GLU A 220 11.40 -6.14 -28.89
CA GLU A 220 10.54 -7.12 -28.21
C GLU A 220 9.17 -6.52 -27.87
N LEU A 221 9.11 -5.26 -27.44
CA LEU A 221 7.84 -4.54 -27.22
C LEU A 221 7.07 -4.33 -28.52
N LYS A 222 7.76 -3.92 -29.61
CA LYS A 222 7.17 -3.70 -30.93
C LYS A 222 6.51 -4.96 -31.48
N LYS A 223 7.12 -6.16 -31.33
CA LYS A 223 6.54 -7.46 -31.74
C LYS A 223 5.17 -7.73 -31.11
N HIS A 224 4.91 -7.16 -29.95
CA HIS A 224 3.65 -7.28 -29.22
C HIS A 224 2.76 -6.02 -29.33
N ASN A 225 3.07 -5.11 -30.26
CA ASN A 225 2.39 -3.82 -30.44
C ASN A 225 2.28 -2.98 -29.17
N ILE A 226 3.28 -3.10 -28.26
CA ILE A 226 3.35 -2.35 -27.02
C ILE A 226 4.01 -1.00 -27.28
N ARG A 227 3.38 0.07 -26.85
CA ARG A 227 3.89 1.44 -26.92
C ARG A 227 4.77 1.72 -25.71
N GLN A 228 6.06 1.95 -25.95
CA GLN A 228 6.98 2.32 -24.88
C GLN A 228 6.79 3.79 -24.49
N SER A 229 6.79 4.06 -23.20
CA SER A 229 6.72 5.39 -22.62
C SER A 229 7.83 5.57 -21.58
N PHE A 230 8.40 6.77 -21.51
CA PHE A 230 9.50 7.07 -20.60
C PHE A 230 9.14 8.20 -19.64
N SER A 231 9.57 8.05 -18.38
CA SER A 231 9.56 9.15 -17.43
C SER A 231 10.50 10.26 -17.91
N ARG A 232 10.14 11.51 -17.71
CA ARG A 232 11.06 12.64 -17.94
C ARG A 232 12.29 12.49 -17.05
N LYS A 233 13.44 12.85 -17.55
CA LYS A 233 14.71 12.78 -16.81
C LYS A 233 14.62 13.60 -15.51
N GLY A 234 14.97 12.98 -14.38
CA GLY A 234 14.90 13.63 -13.07
C GLY A 234 13.49 13.83 -12.49
N ASN A 235 12.44 13.31 -13.15
CA ASN A 235 11.06 13.38 -12.65
C ASN A 235 10.58 12.02 -12.11
N CYS A 236 11.02 11.67 -10.91
CA CYS A 236 10.61 10.43 -10.24
C CYS A 236 9.08 10.26 -10.12
N MET A 237 8.35 11.37 -10.03
CA MET A 237 6.88 11.35 -9.99
C MET A 237 6.24 10.74 -11.23
N ASP A 238 6.93 10.68 -12.36
CA ASP A 238 6.43 10.07 -13.59
C ASP A 238 6.44 8.53 -13.51
N ASN A 239 7.14 7.93 -12.52
CA ASN A 239 7.13 6.51 -12.20
C ASN A 239 6.67 6.22 -10.76
N SER A 240 5.88 7.13 -10.19
CA SER A 240 5.48 7.10 -8.77
C SER A 240 4.72 5.84 -8.35
N LEU A 241 4.06 5.13 -9.26
CA LEU A 241 3.38 3.86 -8.96
C LEU A 241 4.40 2.77 -8.60
N MET A 242 5.51 2.67 -9.33
CA MET A 242 6.59 1.73 -9.04
C MET A 242 7.34 2.12 -7.77
N GLU A 243 7.64 3.40 -7.60
CA GLU A 243 8.26 3.92 -6.37
C GLU A 243 7.40 3.61 -5.14
N ASN A 244 6.08 3.80 -5.24
CA ASN A 244 5.13 3.46 -4.18
C ASN A 244 5.12 1.95 -3.88
N PHE A 245 5.11 1.10 -4.91
CA PHE A 245 5.18 -0.35 -4.72
C PHE A 245 6.46 -0.76 -4.00
N PHE A 246 7.63 -0.31 -4.48
CA PHE A 246 8.91 -0.61 -3.83
C PHE A 246 8.99 -0.04 -2.42
N GLY A 247 8.53 1.18 -2.21
CA GLY A 247 8.49 1.80 -0.89
C GLY A 247 7.64 1.01 0.11
N ILE A 248 6.48 0.52 -0.32
CA ILE A 248 5.60 -0.34 0.49
C ILE A 248 6.28 -1.68 0.76
N MET A 249 6.80 -2.36 -0.25
CA MET A 249 7.47 -3.65 -0.11
C MET A 249 8.66 -3.56 0.83
N LYS A 250 9.54 -2.57 0.63
CA LYS A 250 10.70 -2.34 1.50
C LYS A 250 10.30 -2.06 2.95
N LYS A 251 9.26 -1.24 3.17
CA LYS A 251 8.76 -0.94 4.52
C LYS A 251 8.10 -2.16 5.19
N GLU A 252 7.31 -2.94 4.47
CA GLU A 252 6.53 -4.03 5.07
C GLU A 252 7.31 -5.36 5.20
N MET A 253 8.42 -5.53 4.46
CA MET A 253 9.15 -6.80 4.40
C MET A 253 10.65 -6.66 4.70
N PHE A 254 11.29 -5.59 4.26
CA PHE A 254 12.74 -5.49 4.19
C PHE A 254 13.34 -4.62 5.30
N TYR A 255 12.98 -3.32 5.35
CA TYR A 255 13.60 -2.38 6.28
C TYR A 255 13.41 -2.77 7.75
N GLY A 256 14.54 -2.87 8.48
CA GLY A 256 14.61 -3.34 9.85
C GLY A 256 14.59 -4.86 10.01
N ASN A 257 14.50 -5.61 8.89
CA ASN A 257 14.57 -7.06 8.84
C ASN A 257 15.80 -7.59 8.07
N GLU A 258 16.68 -6.71 7.59
CA GLU A 258 17.82 -7.07 6.74
C GLU A 258 18.68 -8.14 7.37
N LYS A 259 18.92 -8.05 8.68
CA LYS A 259 19.71 -9.01 9.46
C LYS A 259 19.04 -10.39 9.62
N LYS A 260 17.73 -10.51 9.33
CA LYS A 260 17.02 -11.79 9.39
C LYS A 260 17.32 -12.68 8.19
N PHE A 261 17.76 -12.08 7.08
CA PHE A 261 18.12 -12.79 5.87
C PHE A 261 19.61 -13.09 5.88
N LYS A 262 19.98 -14.36 6.05
CA LYS A 262 21.37 -14.80 6.06
C LYS A 262 21.92 -15.02 4.66
N THR A 263 21.07 -15.45 3.72
CA THR A 263 21.43 -15.75 2.34
C THR A 263 20.57 -14.96 1.34
N LEU A 264 21.05 -14.85 0.10
CA LEU A 264 20.28 -14.24 -0.99
C LEU A 264 19.05 -15.07 -1.37
N GLU A 265 19.12 -16.39 -1.20
CA GLU A 265 18.02 -17.32 -1.44
C GLU A 265 16.89 -17.10 -0.45
N GLU A 266 17.18 -16.90 0.84
CA GLU A 266 16.19 -16.54 1.86
C GLU A 266 15.51 -15.22 1.54
N LEU A 267 16.28 -14.20 1.13
CA LEU A 267 15.74 -12.92 0.72
C LEU A 267 14.85 -13.08 -0.52
N LYS A 268 15.27 -13.82 -1.53
CA LYS A 268 14.50 -14.12 -2.75
C LYS A 268 13.18 -14.82 -2.42
N ALA A 269 13.22 -15.84 -1.56
CA ALA A 269 12.01 -16.54 -1.11
C ALA A 269 11.03 -15.60 -0.38
N ALA A 270 11.53 -14.73 0.49
CA ALA A 270 10.73 -13.72 1.17
C ALA A 270 10.09 -12.71 0.21
N MET A 271 10.82 -12.27 -0.83
CA MET A 271 10.31 -11.39 -1.86
C MET A 271 9.16 -12.04 -2.65
N ILE A 272 9.32 -13.30 -3.06
CA ILE A 272 8.28 -14.08 -3.75
C ILE A 272 7.04 -14.21 -2.87
N LYS A 273 7.21 -14.58 -1.60
CA LYS A 273 6.12 -14.67 -0.62
C LYS A 273 5.42 -13.34 -0.43
N TYR A 274 6.19 -12.23 -0.40
CA TYR A 274 5.62 -10.90 -0.26
C TYR A 274 4.80 -10.48 -1.49
N ILE A 275 5.29 -10.71 -2.72
CA ILE A 275 4.56 -10.39 -3.96
C ILE A 275 3.24 -11.17 -4.02
N ASN A 276 3.25 -12.45 -3.65
CA ASN A 276 2.04 -13.25 -3.55
C ASN A 276 1.04 -12.68 -2.52
N TYR A 277 1.53 -12.28 -1.33
CA TYR A 277 0.71 -11.62 -0.33
C TYR A 277 0.17 -10.28 -0.85
N TYR A 278 1.01 -9.46 -1.48
CA TYR A 278 0.63 -8.16 -2.04
C TYR A 278 -0.49 -8.30 -3.06
N ASN A 279 -0.38 -9.24 -3.97
CA ASN A 279 -1.35 -9.47 -5.03
C ASN A 279 -2.67 -10.06 -4.52
N ARG A 280 -2.62 -11.00 -3.57
CA ARG A 280 -3.80 -11.82 -3.19
C ARG A 280 -4.47 -11.40 -1.89
N LYS A 281 -3.76 -10.69 -1.00
CA LYS A 281 -4.26 -10.42 0.37
C LYS A 281 -4.17 -8.96 0.80
N ARG A 282 -3.25 -8.18 0.19
CA ARG A 282 -3.04 -6.81 0.63
C ARG A 282 -4.13 -5.88 0.08
N ILE A 283 -5.13 -5.61 0.90
CA ILE A 283 -6.25 -4.74 0.53
C ILE A 283 -5.86 -3.25 0.47
N ASN A 284 -6.63 -2.46 -0.31
CA ASN A 284 -6.44 -1.02 -0.43
C ASN A 284 -7.79 -0.29 -0.49
N LYS A 285 -7.86 0.88 0.17
CA LYS A 285 -9.05 1.74 0.14
C LYS A 285 -9.45 2.14 -1.29
N LYS A 286 -8.48 2.48 -2.16
CA LYS A 286 -8.74 2.85 -3.57
C LYS A 286 -9.37 1.71 -4.37
N ARG A 287 -9.18 0.46 -3.97
CA ARG A 287 -9.80 -0.74 -4.55
C ARG A 287 -10.99 -1.23 -3.72
N LYS A 288 -11.69 -0.34 -3.05
CA LYS A 288 -12.89 -0.65 -2.23
C LYS A 288 -12.64 -1.75 -1.19
N GLY A 289 -11.42 -1.86 -0.65
CA GLY A 289 -11.07 -2.90 0.33
C GLY A 289 -10.69 -4.25 -0.29
N LEU A 290 -10.45 -4.30 -1.59
CA LEU A 290 -10.00 -5.49 -2.30
C LEU A 290 -8.47 -5.51 -2.46
N SER A 291 -7.90 -6.71 -2.59
CA SER A 291 -6.54 -6.91 -3.06
C SER A 291 -6.44 -6.66 -4.57
N PRO A 292 -5.23 -6.49 -5.14
CA PRO A 292 -5.06 -6.30 -6.58
C PRO A 292 -5.77 -7.35 -7.43
N LEU A 293 -5.59 -8.64 -7.12
CA LEU A 293 -6.20 -9.72 -7.91
C LEU A 293 -7.70 -9.85 -7.69
N GLU A 294 -8.22 -9.63 -6.48
CA GLU A 294 -9.67 -9.59 -6.26
C GLU A 294 -10.32 -8.47 -7.08
N TYR A 295 -9.68 -7.27 -7.14
CA TYR A 295 -10.18 -6.15 -7.93
C TYR A 295 -10.13 -6.46 -9.44
N ARG A 296 -9.07 -7.14 -9.91
CA ARG A 296 -8.96 -7.64 -11.30
C ARG A 296 -10.05 -8.66 -11.64
N HIS A 297 -10.28 -9.63 -10.77
CA HIS A 297 -11.32 -10.65 -10.96
C HIS A 297 -12.72 -10.04 -11.03
N GLN A 298 -13.01 -9.06 -10.16
CA GLN A 298 -14.29 -8.35 -10.21
C GLN A 298 -14.55 -7.70 -11.58
N TYR A 299 -13.51 -7.13 -12.21
CA TYR A 299 -13.66 -6.58 -13.57
C TYR A 299 -14.06 -7.66 -14.59
N PHE A 300 -13.35 -8.78 -14.61
CA PHE A 300 -13.65 -9.83 -15.57
C PHE A 300 -15.01 -10.52 -15.34
N SER A 301 -15.45 -10.66 -14.08
CA SER A 301 -16.80 -11.15 -13.78
C SER A 301 -17.86 -10.22 -14.37
N LEU A 302 -17.74 -8.90 -14.19
CA LEU A 302 -18.68 -7.93 -14.72
C LEU A 302 -18.70 -7.88 -16.27
N VAL A 303 -17.56 -8.11 -16.92
CA VAL A 303 -17.48 -8.14 -18.40
C VAL A 303 -18.09 -9.41 -18.98
N ASN A 304 -17.99 -10.54 -18.28
CA ASN A 304 -18.53 -11.83 -18.73
C ASN A 304 -20.05 -11.97 -18.47
N GLU A 305 -20.65 -11.11 -17.65
CA GLU A 305 -22.07 -11.08 -17.35
C GLU A 305 -22.87 -10.14 -18.31
N ASN A 306 -22.18 -9.34 -19.12
CA ASN A 306 -22.73 -8.47 -20.15
C ASN A 306 -22.42 -8.98 -21.56
#